data_493423198e35d08e8138f3e22aa84420
#
_entry.id   493423198e35d08e8138f3e22aa84420
#
_cell.length_a   1.000
_cell.length_b   1.000
_cell.length_c   1.000
_cell.angle_alpha   90.00
_cell.angle_beta   90.00
_cell.angle_gamma   90.00
#
_symmetry.space_group_name_H-M   'P 1'
#
loop_
_entity.id
_entity.type
_entity.pdbx_description
1 polymer ?
#
loop_
_entity_poly.entity_id
_entity_poly.type
_entity_poly.pdbx_seq_one_letter_code
_entity_poly.pdbx_strand_id
1 'polypeptide(L)'
;MSYEPIWGAIIAWYLFLAGLGGGAFATAVFVRYRHPDCKRLMRVGRLIAPIVVIIGLCLLMFDATAGFHNPLRFVLLLTNFGSVMTWGVVFLAVFVVVALIVLVLDLMKREVPMWLDCVGLVMGLCVAIYTGCLLGVCQGFPLWNSALLPILFLVSAVSTGMAAVLLVGVFYAPDEFNEVVVMKKFHFWLPVIEFVLVAALLFITAFNPSPAGWESVMSLVSGNWAVAFWLLFVIVGLVLPTILECWMLWLAKHEFETSRTGQMISALSDAGVLVGGFMLRLLIVSAAVPITIIQPWML
;
A
#
# COMPACT_ATOMS: atom_id res chain seq x y z
N MET A 1 14.80 22.51 16.66
CA MET A 1 13.45 22.30 17.17
C MET A 1 12.99 20.91 16.75
N SER A 2 12.61 20.03 17.67
CA SER A 2 12.00 18.75 17.31
C SER A 2 10.60 19.02 16.78
N TYR A 3 10.39 18.86 15.49
CA TYR A 3 9.08 18.95 14.87
C TYR A 3 8.29 17.68 15.21
N GLU A 4 7.13 17.83 15.84
CA GLU A 4 6.21 16.72 16.02
C GLU A 4 5.39 16.54 14.74
N PRO A 5 5.37 15.34 14.14
CA PRO A 5 4.62 15.11 12.91
C PRO A 5 3.12 15.33 13.16
N ILE A 6 2.46 16.06 12.25
CA ILE A 6 1.02 16.36 12.33
C ILE A 6 0.18 15.07 12.30
N TRP A 7 0.66 14.04 11.60
CA TRP A 7 0.01 12.74 11.49
C TRP A 7 0.90 11.66 12.09
N GLY A 8 0.30 10.86 12.98
CA GLY A 8 0.98 9.80 13.70
C GLY A 8 1.07 8.48 12.92
N ALA A 9 1.67 7.48 13.58
CA ALA A 9 1.79 6.12 13.05
C ALA A 9 0.42 5.46 12.74
N ILE A 10 -0.66 5.86 13.41
CA ILE A 10 -2.01 5.32 13.18
C ILE A 10 -2.47 5.65 11.76
N ILE A 11 -2.22 6.86 11.27
CA ILE A 11 -2.54 7.24 9.89
C ILE A 11 -1.69 6.46 8.90
N ALA A 12 -0.40 6.24 9.18
CA ALA A 12 0.44 5.40 8.32
C ALA A 12 -0.10 3.96 8.22
N TRP A 13 -0.57 3.38 9.32
CA TRP A 13 -1.27 2.09 9.32
C TRP A 13 -2.54 2.10 8.48
N TYR A 14 -3.38 3.12 8.63
CA TYR A 14 -4.58 3.25 7.82
C TYR A 14 -4.25 3.32 6.32
N LEU A 15 -3.30 4.18 5.92
CA LEU A 15 -2.88 4.32 4.52
C LEU A 15 -2.32 3.01 3.96
N PHE A 16 -1.57 2.26 4.79
CA PHE A 16 -1.04 0.95 4.42
C PHE A 16 -2.15 -0.08 4.21
N LEU A 17 -3.05 -0.25 5.19
CA LEU A 17 -4.11 -1.25 5.14
C LEU A 17 -5.13 -0.96 4.04
N ALA A 18 -5.45 0.31 3.81
CA ALA A 18 -6.33 0.71 2.72
C ALA A 18 -5.73 0.37 1.35
N GLY A 19 -4.45 0.68 1.14
CA GLY A 19 -3.73 0.32 -0.08
C GLY A 19 -3.60 -1.18 -0.26
N LEU A 20 -3.17 -1.90 0.78
CA LEU A 20 -3.03 -3.36 0.78
C LEU A 20 -4.35 -4.05 0.41
N GLY A 21 -5.47 -3.59 0.97
CA GLY A 21 -6.78 -4.16 0.65
C GLY A 21 -7.18 -3.96 -0.81
N GLY A 22 -6.95 -2.76 -1.37
CA GLY A 22 -7.15 -2.50 -2.79
C GLY A 22 -6.29 -3.38 -3.68
N GLY A 23 -5.00 -3.53 -3.34
CA GLY A 23 -4.05 -4.40 -4.04
C GLY A 23 -4.39 -5.89 -3.93
N ALA A 24 -4.84 -6.36 -2.77
CA ALA A 24 -5.27 -7.75 -2.57
C ALA A 24 -6.51 -8.10 -3.40
N PHE A 25 -7.49 -7.18 -3.48
CA PHE A 25 -8.64 -7.35 -4.35
C PHE A 25 -8.25 -7.37 -5.83
N ALA A 26 -7.37 -6.46 -6.25
CA ALA A 26 -6.85 -6.43 -7.61
C ALA A 26 -6.13 -7.74 -7.96
N THR A 27 -5.37 -8.30 -7.04
CA THR A 27 -4.70 -9.61 -7.19
C THR A 27 -5.73 -10.73 -7.35
N ALA A 28 -6.80 -10.75 -6.54
CA ALA A 28 -7.86 -11.76 -6.67
C ALA A 28 -8.55 -11.71 -8.04
N VAL A 29 -8.82 -10.50 -8.55
CA VAL A 29 -9.38 -10.31 -9.90
C VAL A 29 -8.40 -10.75 -10.98
N PHE A 30 -7.11 -10.43 -10.84
CA PHE A 30 -6.07 -10.89 -11.77
C PHE A 30 -5.97 -12.42 -11.81
N VAL A 31 -5.95 -13.08 -10.63
CA VAL A 31 -5.96 -14.55 -10.53
C VAL A 31 -7.17 -15.14 -11.22
N ARG A 32 -8.38 -14.59 -10.98
CA ARG A 32 -9.61 -15.03 -11.65
C ARG A 32 -9.51 -14.98 -13.15
N TYR A 33 -8.89 -13.92 -13.69
CA TYR A 33 -8.84 -13.71 -15.14
C TYR A 33 -7.76 -14.57 -15.82
N ARG A 34 -6.60 -14.72 -15.17
CA ARG A 34 -5.45 -15.38 -15.75
C ARG A 34 -5.34 -16.87 -15.38
N HIS A 35 -5.79 -17.22 -14.19
CA HIS A 35 -5.72 -18.56 -13.61
C HIS A 35 -7.07 -18.94 -12.95
N PRO A 36 -8.13 -19.16 -13.75
CA PRO A 36 -9.49 -19.39 -13.24
C PRO A 36 -9.61 -20.65 -12.38
N ASP A 37 -8.66 -21.57 -12.50
CA ASP A 37 -8.62 -22.81 -11.72
C ASP A 37 -8.10 -22.60 -10.29
N CYS A 38 -7.34 -21.53 -10.04
CA CYS A 38 -6.77 -21.17 -8.71
C CYS A 38 -7.82 -20.51 -7.79
N LYS A 39 -8.89 -21.25 -7.48
CA LYS A 39 -10.04 -20.71 -6.72
C LYS A 39 -9.73 -20.41 -5.26
N ARG A 40 -8.83 -21.17 -4.64
CA ARG A 40 -8.44 -20.94 -3.23
C ARG A 40 -7.61 -19.67 -3.10
N LEU A 41 -6.65 -19.46 -4.00
CA LEU A 41 -5.83 -18.26 -4.02
C LEU A 41 -6.66 -17.00 -4.29
N MET A 42 -7.60 -17.07 -5.25
CA MET A 42 -8.57 -16.01 -5.51
C MET A 42 -9.39 -15.67 -4.25
N ARG A 43 -9.86 -16.68 -3.52
CA ARG A 43 -10.61 -16.49 -2.27
C ARG A 43 -9.79 -15.82 -1.18
N VAL A 44 -8.49 -16.13 -1.07
CA VAL A 44 -7.58 -15.46 -0.13
C VAL A 44 -7.59 -13.94 -0.36
N GLY A 45 -7.43 -13.49 -1.60
CA GLY A 45 -7.44 -12.05 -1.91
C GLY A 45 -8.80 -11.39 -1.63
N ARG A 46 -9.91 -12.07 -1.94
CA ARG A 46 -11.26 -11.59 -1.64
C ARG A 46 -11.56 -11.51 -0.14
N LEU A 47 -10.92 -12.35 0.66
CA LEU A 47 -11.06 -12.35 2.12
C LEU A 47 -10.21 -11.24 2.75
N ILE A 48 -8.93 -11.13 2.36
CA ILE A 48 -7.99 -10.14 2.90
C ILE A 48 -8.51 -8.73 2.64
N ALA A 49 -8.98 -8.44 1.42
CA ALA A 49 -9.31 -7.10 0.99
C ALA A 49 -10.29 -6.35 1.92
N PRO A 50 -11.52 -6.83 2.18
CA PRO A 50 -12.45 -6.11 3.05
C PRO A 50 -11.99 -6.10 4.51
N ILE A 51 -11.35 -7.17 5.01
CA ILE A 51 -10.94 -7.27 6.41
C ILE A 51 -9.91 -6.19 6.73
N VAL A 52 -8.85 -6.09 5.93
CA VAL A 52 -7.77 -5.13 6.22
C VAL A 52 -8.23 -3.69 6.03
N VAL A 53 -9.12 -3.41 5.08
CA VAL A 53 -9.66 -2.05 4.90
C VAL A 53 -10.57 -1.67 6.06
N ILE A 54 -11.41 -2.57 6.56
CA ILE A 54 -12.25 -2.31 7.74
C ILE A 54 -11.38 -2.06 8.97
N ILE A 55 -10.31 -2.84 9.18
CA ILE A 55 -9.36 -2.58 10.28
C ILE A 55 -8.72 -1.19 10.11
N GLY A 56 -8.30 -0.83 8.90
CA GLY A 56 -7.75 0.49 8.59
C GLY A 56 -8.74 1.62 8.89
N LEU A 57 -10.00 1.46 8.51
CA LEU A 57 -11.06 2.42 8.82
C LEU A 57 -11.31 2.56 10.33
N CYS A 58 -11.29 1.45 11.06
CA CYS A 58 -11.38 1.49 12.53
C CYS A 58 -10.23 2.30 13.13
N LEU A 59 -8.99 2.07 12.67
CA LEU A 59 -7.83 2.85 13.11
C LEU A 59 -7.98 4.35 12.80
N LEU A 60 -8.46 4.69 11.61
CA LEU A 60 -8.76 6.08 11.25
C LEU A 60 -9.79 6.71 12.17
N MET A 61 -10.84 5.97 12.56
CA MET A 61 -11.85 6.44 13.49
C MET A 61 -11.28 6.66 14.91
N PHE A 62 -10.31 5.84 15.33
CA PHE A 62 -9.62 6.02 16.61
C PHE A 62 -8.73 7.27 16.62
N ASP A 63 -8.05 7.57 15.51
CA ASP A 63 -7.19 8.75 15.39
C ASP A 63 -8.00 10.05 15.33
N ALA A 64 -9.15 10.02 14.67
CA ALA A 64 -10.06 11.17 14.61
C ALA A 64 -10.79 11.34 15.94
N THR A 65 -10.28 12.23 16.81
CA THR A 65 -10.85 12.52 18.15
C THR A 65 -12.36 12.82 18.15
N ALA A 66 -12.89 13.28 17.01
CA ALA A 66 -14.33 13.50 16.81
C ALA A 66 -15.09 12.24 16.34
N GLY A 67 -14.37 11.19 15.88
CA GLY A 67 -14.98 10.03 15.20
C GLY A 67 -15.91 9.22 16.09
N PHE A 68 -15.51 8.94 17.33
CA PHE A 68 -16.32 8.18 18.27
C PHE A 68 -17.46 8.98 18.92
N HIS A 69 -17.27 10.30 19.10
CA HIS A 69 -18.29 11.14 19.72
C HIS A 69 -19.42 11.52 18.76
N ASN A 70 -19.15 11.53 17.45
CA ASN A 70 -20.16 11.86 16.47
C ASN A 70 -19.84 11.27 15.07
N PRO A 71 -20.11 9.96 14.84
CA PRO A 71 -19.81 9.30 13.55
C PRO A 71 -20.56 9.91 12.37
N LEU A 72 -21.69 10.62 12.61
CA LEU A 72 -22.42 11.35 11.57
C LEU A 72 -21.60 12.49 10.94
N ARG A 73 -20.53 12.96 11.60
CA ARG A 73 -19.62 13.95 10.98
C ARG A 73 -18.93 13.43 9.72
N PHE A 74 -18.72 12.13 9.60
CA PHE A 74 -18.20 11.54 8.34
C PHE A 74 -19.19 11.70 7.19
N VAL A 75 -20.50 11.72 7.46
CA VAL A 75 -21.53 12.00 6.44
C VAL A 75 -21.46 13.48 6.00
N LEU A 76 -21.09 14.40 6.89
CA LEU A 76 -20.90 15.80 6.53
C LEU A 76 -19.71 16.02 5.60
N LEU A 77 -18.73 15.14 5.56
CA LEU A 77 -17.66 15.18 4.55
C LEU A 77 -18.23 15.06 3.15
N LEU A 78 -19.34 14.35 2.95
CA LEU A 78 -20.00 14.20 1.66
C LEU A 78 -20.68 15.49 1.14
N THR A 79 -20.74 16.53 1.94
CA THR A 79 -21.34 17.82 1.53
C THR A 79 -20.37 18.69 0.71
N ASN A 80 -19.06 18.43 0.75
CA ASN A 80 -18.05 19.22 0.06
C ASN A 80 -17.27 18.40 -0.98
N PHE A 81 -17.81 18.25 -2.16
CA PHE A 81 -17.17 17.54 -3.27
C PHE A 81 -15.90 18.22 -3.84
N GLY A 82 -15.58 19.44 -3.42
CA GLY A 82 -14.31 20.11 -3.71
C GLY A 82 -13.13 19.57 -2.89
N SER A 83 -13.39 18.78 -1.84
CA SER A 83 -12.35 18.20 -0.97
C SER A 83 -11.91 16.83 -1.47
N VAL A 84 -10.59 16.60 -1.55
CA VAL A 84 -10.00 15.28 -1.84
C VAL A 84 -10.44 14.26 -0.79
N MET A 85 -10.59 14.67 0.47
CA MET A 85 -11.03 13.78 1.55
C MET A 85 -12.43 13.20 1.31
N THR A 86 -13.34 13.97 0.72
CA THR A 86 -14.68 13.50 0.32
C THR A 86 -14.62 12.37 -0.69
N TRP A 87 -13.81 12.51 -1.72
CA TRP A 87 -13.63 11.47 -2.73
C TRP A 87 -13.07 10.18 -2.12
N GLY A 88 -12.14 10.30 -1.15
CA GLY A 88 -11.64 9.14 -0.43
C GLY A 88 -12.72 8.40 0.35
N VAL A 89 -13.60 9.10 1.04
CA VAL A 89 -14.75 8.49 1.75
C VAL A 89 -15.65 7.76 0.77
N VAL A 90 -15.94 8.35 -0.40
CA VAL A 90 -16.75 7.71 -1.45
C VAL A 90 -16.08 6.45 -1.97
N PHE A 91 -14.79 6.51 -2.36
CA PHE A 91 -14.08 5.36 -2.89
C PHE A 91 -14.00 4.21 -1.87
N LEU A 92 -13.68 4.53 -0.62
CA LEU A 92 -13.61 3.54 0.47
C LEU A 92 -14.96 2.92 0.74
N ALA A 93 -16.03 3.72 0.84
CA ALA A 93 -17.37 3.21 1.10
C ALA A 93 -17.85 2.26 0.00
N VAL A 94 -17.73 2.68 -1.26
CA VAL A 94 -18.12 1.84 -2.40
C VAL A 94 -17.26 0.58 -2.47
N PHE A 95 -15.93 0.71 -2.28
CA PHE A 95 -15.02 -0.43 -2.29
C PHE A 95 -15.38 -1.47 -1.21
N VAL A 96 -15.57 -1.03 0.04
CA VAL A 96 -15.90 -1.94 1.15
C VAL A 96 -17.21 -2.66 0.90
N VAL A 97 -18.26 -1.94 0.45
CA VAL A 97 -19.56 -2.55 0.13
C VAL A 97 -19.41 -3.59 -0.98
N VAL A 98 -18.74 -3.27 -2.08
CA VAL A 98 -18.51 -4.19 -3.19
C VAL A 98 -17.68 -5.40 -2.75
N ALA A 99 -16.57 -5.16 -2.03
CA ALA A 99 -15.70 -6.24 -1.56
C ALA A 99 -16.44 -7.20 -0.59
N LEU A 100 -17.31 -6.68 0.28
CA LEU A 100 -18.15 -7.50 1.15
C LEU A 100 -19.17 -8.30 0.37
N ILE A 101 -19.84 -7.71 -0.62
CA ILE A 101 -20.79 -8.43 -1.49
C ILE A 101 -20.08 -9.57 -2.22
N VAL A 102 -18.92 -9.29 -2.81
CA VAL A 102 -18.09 -10.29 -3.51
C VAL A 102 -17.68 -11.41 -2.55
N LEU A 103 -17.25 -11.08 -1.34
CA LEU A 103 -16.88 -12.06 -0.32
C LEU A 103 -18.08 -12.94 0.08
N VAL A 104 -19.25 -12.35 0.34
CA VAL A 104 -20.47 -13.10 0.72
C VAL A 104 -20.90 -14.04 -0.41
N LEU A 105 -20.90 -13.58 -1.67
CA LEU A 105 -21.22 -14.43 -2.82
C LEU A 105 -20.25 -15.61 -2.94
N ASP A 106 -18.94 -15.35 -2.75
CA ASP A 106 -17.91 -16.40 -2.81
C ASP A 106 -18.08 -17.43 -1.66
N LEU A 107 -18.38 -16.97 -0.44
CA LEU A 107 -18.65 -17.85 0.71
C LEU A 107 -19.92 -18.69 0.50
N MET A 108 -20.93 -18.11 -0.15
CA MET A 108 -22.15 -18.81 -0.53
C MET A 108 -21.96 -19.76 -1.74
N LYS A 109 -20.74 -19.84 -2.27
CA LYS A 109 -20.38 -20.61 -3.48
C LYS A 109 -21.21 -20.21 -4.72
N ARG A 110 -21.67 -18.95 -4.77
CA ARG A 110 -22.36 -18.39 -5.93
C ARG A 110 -21.35 -17.76 -6.88
N GLU A 111 -21.69 -17.77 -8.16
CA GLU A 111 -20.87 -17.08 -9.15
C GLU A 111 -20.93 -15.57 -8.93
N VAL A 112 -19.75 -14.96 -8.82
CA VAL A 112 -19.61 -13.50 -8.73
C VAL A 112 -19.74 -12.93 -10.13
N PRO A 113 -20.66 -11.99 -10.40
CA PRO A 113 -20.76 -11.34 -11.69
C PRO A 113 -19.48 -10.56 -12.02
N MET A 114 -19.02 -10.62 -13.27
CA MET A 114 -17.76 -9.99 -13.67
C MET A 114 -17.77 -8.46 -13.51
N TRP A 115 -18.92 -7.82 -13.74
CA TRP A 115 -19.04 -6.37 -13.54
C TRP A 115 -18.77 -5.94 -12.10
N LEU A 116 -19.11 -6.81 -11.11
CA LEU A 116 -18.89 -6.55 -9.70
C LEU A 116 -17.39 -6.61 -9.36
N ASP A 117 -16.66 -7.58 -9.91
CA ASP A 117 -15.19 -7.64 -9.78
C ASP A 117 -14.53 -6.43 -10.46
N CYS A 118 -15.03 -5.99 -11.64
CA CYS A 118 -14.50 -4.80 -12.31
C CYS A 118 -14.74 -3.53 -11.47
N VAL A 119 -15.92 -3.36 -10.90
CA VAL A 119 -16.21 -2.20 -10.02
C VAL A 119 -15.30 -2.24 -8.79
N GLY A 120 -15.17 -3.41 -8.14
CA GLY A 120 -14.29 -3.58 -6.98
C GLY A 120 -12.81 -3.31 -7.32
N LEU A 121 -12.34 -3.77 -8.48
CA LEU A 121 -10.99 -3.49 -8.97
C LEU A 121 -10.75 -1.98 -9.14
N VAL A 122 -11.63 -1.30 -9.88
CA VAL A 122 -11.51 0.14 -10.12
C VAL A 122 -11.55 0.92 -8.81
N MET A 123 -12.50 0.61 -7.93
CA MET A 123 -12.61 1.28 -6.63
C MET A 123 -11.40 0.99 -5.73
N GLY A 124 -10.89 -0.25 -5.70
CA GLY A 124 -9.69 -0.61 -4.95
C GLY A 124 -8.44 0.13 -5.42
N LEU A 125 -8.26 0.27 -6.75
CA LEU A 125 -7.17 1.08 -7.32
C LEU A 125 -7.36 2.57 -7.02
N CYS A 126 -8.60 3.09 -7.08
CA CYS A 126 -8.90 4.47 -6.68
C CYS A 126 -8.55 4.71 -5.20
N VAL A 127 -8.85 3.76 -4.30
CA VAL A 127 -8.43 3.84 -2.88
C VAL A 127 -6.92 3.89 -2.75
N ALA A 128 -6.18 3.06 -3.50
CA ALA A 128 -4.72 3.05 -3.47
C ALA A 128 -4.13 4.39 -3.94
N ILE A 129 -4.62 4.94 -5.06
CA ILE A 129 -4.20 6.26 -5.59
C ILE A 129 -4.59 7.38 -4.63
N TYR A 130 -5.81 7.35 -4.11
CA TYR A 130 -6.33 8.35 -3.20
C TYR A 130 -5.44 8.55 -1.97
N THR A 131 -4.90 7.47 -1.40
CA THR A 131 -4.02 7.56 -0.22
C THR A 131 -2.78 8.43 -0.50
N GLY A 132 -2.25 8.39 -1.72
CA GLY A 132 -1.17 9.28 -2.16
C GLY A 132 -1.65 10.71 -2.48
N CYS A 133 -2.84 10.85 -3.10
CA CYS A 133 -3.42 12.16 -3.39
C CYS A 133 -3.73 12.94 -2.10
N LEU A 134 -4.16 12.27 -1.05
CA LEU A 134 -4.48 12.88 0.25
C LEU A 134 -3.26 13.62 0.83
N LEU A 135 -2.08 13.03 0.71
CA LEU A 135 -0.82 13.69 1.09
C LEU A 135 -0.41 14.72 0.03
N GLY A 136 -0.53 14.37 -1.26
CA GLY A 136 -0.08 15.17 -2.39
C GLY A 136 -0.71 16.57 -2.51
N VAL A 137 -1.90 16.78 -1.96
CA VAL A 137 -2.55 18.11 -1.94
C VAL A 137 -2.04 19.03 -0.82
N CYS A 138 -1.22 18.52 0.11
CA CYS A 138 -0.68 19.28 1.23
C CYS A 138 0.52 20.12 0.77
N GLN A 139 0.28 21.31 0.23
CA GLN A 139 1.30 22.20 -0.34
C GLN A 139 2.37 22.65 0.66
N GLY A 140 2.06 22.63 1.96
CA GLY A 140 2.98 23.02 3.02
C GLY A 140 4.13 22.01 3.27
N PHE A 141 4.14 20.85 2.63
CA PHE A 141 5.11 19.78 2.84
C PHE A 141 5.75 19.37 1.50
N PRO A 142 7.00 19.77 1.20
CA PRO A 142 7.64 19.45 -0.07
C PRO A 142 7.74 17.95 -0.37
N LEU A 143 7.92 17.11 0.67
CA LEU A 143 7.98 15.66 0.52
C LEU A 143 6.64 15.06 0.10
N TRP A 144 5.53 15.66 0.53
CA TRP A 144 4.19 15.17 0.19
C TRP A 144 3.68 15.74 -1.12
N ASN A 145 3.96 17.02 -1.38
CA ASN A 145 3.45 17.74 -2.56
C ASN A 145 4.19 17.33 -3.84
N SER A 146 3.94 16.10 -4.27
CA SER A 146 4.53 15.52 -5.46
C SER A 146 3.52 14.67 -6.23
N ALA A 147 3.48 14.83 -7.55
CA ALA A 147 2.67 13.99 -8.45
C ALA A 147 3.15 12.52 -8.48
N LEU A 148 4.38 12.25 -8.04
CA LEU A 148 4.92 10.89 -7.95
C LEU A 148 4.31 10.10 -6.77
N LEU A 149 3.85 10.78 -5.72
CA LEU A 149 3.38 10.12 -4.51
C LEU A 149 2.14 9.25 -4.73
N PRO A 150 1.09 9.68 -5.46
CA PRO A 150 -0.03 8.81 -5.83
C PRO A 150 0.38 7.59 -6.63
N ILE A 151 1.33 7.73 -7.55
CA ILE A 151 1.84 6.63 -8.38
C ILE A 151 2.64 5.65 -7.53
N LEU A 152 3.51 6.15 -6.67
CA LEU A 152 4.30 5.36 -5.73
C LEU A 152 3.39 4.55 -4.80
N PHE A 153 2.36 5.18 -4.24
CA PHE A 153 1.42 4.50 -3.35
C PHE A 153 0.57 3.45 -4.08
N LEU A 154 0.21 3.69 -5.34
CA LEU A 154 -0.47 2.70 -6.18
C LEU A 154 0.42 1.47 -6.41
N VAL A 155 1.67 1.65 -6.84
CA VAL A 155 2.62 0.56 -7.09
C VAL A 155 2.86 -0.23 -5.81
N SER A 156 3.12 0.47 -4.70
CA SER A 156 3.31 -0.14 -3.38
C SER A 156 2.07 -0.88 -2.87
N ALA A 157 0.86 -0.37 -3.15
CA ALA A 157 -0.39 -1.02 -2.78
C ALA A 157 -0.60 -2.34 -3.55
N VAL A 158 -0.33 -2.33 -4.86
CA VAL A 158 -0.39 -3.55 -5.68
C VAL A 158 0.66 -4.56 -5.23
N SER A 159 1.90 -4.11 -4.95
CA SER A 159 2.99 -4.94 -4.45
C SER A 159 2.63 -5.61 -3.12
N THR A 160 2.23 -4.83 -2.13
CA THR A 160 1.87 -5.34 -0.79
C THR A 160 0.60 -6.18 -0.79
N GLY A 161 -0.39 -5.81 -1.61
CA GLY A 161 -1.61 -6.60 -1.77
C GLY A 161 -1.34 -7.97 -2.38
N MET A 162 -0.46 -8.02 -3.40
CA MET A 162 -0.03 -9.27 -4.02
C MET A 162 0.81 -10.11 -3.05
N ALA A 163 1.78 -9.51 -2.34
CA ALA A 163 2.57 -10.17 -1.32
C ALA A 163 1.68 -10.78 -0.21
N ALA A 164 0.66 -10.06 0.26
CA ALA A 164 -0.26 -10.59 1.26
C ALA A 164 -1.04 -11.83 0.77
N VAL A 165 -1.49 -11.81 -0.49
CA VAL A 165 -2.20 -12.95 -1.09
C VAL A 165 -1.27 -14.13 -1.30
N LEU A 166 -0.04 -13.90 -1.78
CA LEU A 166 0.97 -14.94 -1.98
C LEU A 166 1.41 -15.54 -0.65
N LEU A 167 1.71 -14.72 0.36
CA LEU A 167 2.10 -15.15 1.69
C LEU A 167 1.09 -16.09 2.33
N VAL A 168 -0.21 -15.74 2.27
CA VAL A 168 -1.27 -16.63 2.77
C VAL A 168 -1.46 -17.83 1.85
N GLY A 169 -1.32 -17.64 0.53
CA GLY A 169 -1.45 -18.67 -0.49
C GLY A 169 -0.45 -19.82 -0.31
N VAL A 170 0.79 -19.52 0.05
CA VAL A 170 1.83 -20.52 0.33
C VAL A 170 1.36 -21.57 1.35
N PHE A 171 0.65 -21.14 2.39
CA PHE A 171 0.21 -22.03 3.47
C PHE A 171 -1.16 -22.62 3.23
N TYR A 172 -2.07 -21.88 2.57
CA TYR A 172 -3.46 -22.29 2.39
C TYR A 172 -3.73 -23.04 1.08
N ALA A 173 -3.01 -22.72 0.03
CA ALA A 173 -3.19 -23.28 -1.30
C ALA A 173 -1.83 -23.54 -2.01
N PRO A 174 -0.94 -24.39 -1.45
CA PRO A 174 0.41 -24.60 -1.97
C PRO A 174 0.43 -25.12 -3.42
N ASP A 175 -0.58 -25.90 -3.81
CA ASP A 175 -0.69 -26.43 -5.17
C ASP A 175 -0.96 -25.30 -6.18
N GLU A 176 -1.95 -24.44 -5.89
CA GLU A 176 -2.31 -23.30 -6.74
C GLU A 176 -1.22 -22.22 -6.76
N PHE A 177 -0.49 -22.06 -5.65
CA PHE A 177 0.64 -21.13 -5.53
C PHE A 177 1.74 -21.40 -6.56
N ASN A 178 1.97 -22.68 -6.90
CA ASN A 178 2.99 -23.06 -7.87
C ASN A 178 2.56 -22.80 -9.32
N GLU A 179 1.26 -22.69 -9.60
CA GLU A 179 0.72 -22.45 -10.93
C GLU A 179 0.79 -20.97 -11.36
N VAL A 180 0.91 -20.03 -10.42
CA VAL A 180 0.85 -18.59 -10.69
C VAL A 180 2.21 -17.95 -11.02
N VAL A 181 3.01 -18.59 -11.87
CA VAL A 181 4.36 -18.12 -12.27
C VAL A 181 4.33 -16.72 -12.89
N VAL A 182 3.31 -16.40 -13.71
CA VAL A 182 3.16 -15.07 -14.32
C VAL A 182 2.98 -14.00 -13.25
N MET A 183 2.21 -14.29 -12.22
CA MET A 183 1.98 -13.38 -11.10
C MET A 183 3.28 -13.14 -10.30
N LYS A 184 4.07 -14.18 -10.04
CA LYS A 184 5.38 -14.07 -9.39
C LYS A 184 6.36 -13.20 -10.20
N LYS A 185 6.41 -13.38 -11.54
CA LYS A 185 7.23 -12.54 -12.41
C LYS A 185 6.80 -11.08 -12.41
N PHE A 186 5.50 -10.81 -12.35
CA PHE A 186 4.99 -9.45 -12.23
C PHE A 186 5.34 -8.86 -10.85
N HIS A 187 5.19 -9.64 -9.79
CA HIS A 187 5.53 -9.25 -8.42
C HIS A 187 7.00 -8.82 -8.27
N PHE A 188 7.92 -9.54 -8.91
CA PHE A 188 9.35 -9.19 -8.92
C PHE A 188 9.64 -7.77 -9.41
N TRP A 189 8.90 -7.27 -10.41
CA TRP A 189 9.14 -5.94 -10.97
C TRP A 189 8.61 -4.80 -10.08
N LEU A 190 7.66 -5.08 -9.20
CA LEU A 190 7.04 -4.05 -8.38
C LEU A 190 8.01 -3.38 -7.39
N PRO A 191 8.83 -4.10 -6.59
CA PRO A 191 9.85 -3.49 -5.74
C PRO A 191 10.91 -2.71 -6.52
N VAL A 192 11.26 -3.16 -7.74
CA VAL A 192 12.20 -2.45 -8.62
C VAL A 192 11.62 -1.11 -9.06
N ILE A 193 10.36 -1.09 -9.51
CA ILE A 193 9.66 0.15 -9.89
C ILE A 193 9.51 1.07 -8.67
N GLU A 194 9.16 0.51 -7.51
CA GLU A 194 9.02 1.24 -6.25
C GLU A 194 10.33 1.92 -5.85
N PHE A 195 11.45 1.23 -5.98
CA PHE A 195 12.79 1.79 -5.73
C PHE A 195 13.08 3.00 -6.64
N VAL A 196 12.82 2.88 -7.94
CA VAL A 196 13.02 3.97 -8.91
C VAL A 196 12.13 5.18 -8.58
N LEU A 197 10.86 4.93 -8.24
CA LEU A 197 9.92 6.00 -7.87
C LEU A 197 10.32 6.72 -6.58
N VAL A 198 10.80 5.97 -5.58
CA VAL A 198 11.30 6.56 -4.33
C VAL A 198 12.56 7.39 -4.59
N ALA A 199 13.51 6.88 -5.37
CA ALA A 199 14.71 7.62 -5.73
C ALA A 199 14.36 8.94 -6.47
N ALA A 200 13.42 8.88 -7.42
CA ALA A 200 12.93 10.06 -8.13
C ALA A 200 12.20 11.05 -7.18
N LEU A 201 11.37 10.54 -6.27
CA LEU A 201 10.68 11.36 -5.27
C LEU A 201 11.68 12.10 -4.37
N LEU A 202 12.67 11.38 -3.83
CA LEU A 202 13.70 11.98 -2.96
C LEU A 202 14.55 12.99 -3.73
N PHE A 203 14.90 12.68 -4.98
CA PHE A 203 15.65 13.60 -5.84
C PHE A 203 14.88 14.90 -6.06
N ILE A 204 13.63 14.84 -6.51
CA ILE A 204 12.79 16.03 -6.74
C ILE A 204 12.59 16.82 -5.44
N THR A 205 12.39 16.13 -4.32
CA THR A 205 12.21 16.78 -3.01
C THR A 205 13.47 17.46 -2.54
N ALA A 206 14.66 16.85 -2.74
CA ALA A 206 15.94 17.42 -2.35
C ALA A 206 16.28 18.72 -3.10
N PHE A 207 15.87 18.81 -4.38
CA PHE A 207 16.08 19.99 -5.22
C PHE A 207 14.89 20.96 -5.19
N ASN A 208 13.95 20.80 -4.24
CA ASN A 208 12.89 21.77 -4.04
C ASN A 208 13.49 23.11 -3.57
N PRO A 209 12.97 24.27 -4.04
CA PRO A 209 13.46 25.59 -3.62
C PRO A 209 13.36 25.86 -2.12
N SER A 210 12.47 25.15 -1.41
CA SER A 210 12.32 25.26 0.04
C SER A 210 13.37 24.43 0.79
N PRO A 211 14.04 24.97 1.82
CA PRO A 211 14.94 24.21 2.68
C PRO A 211 14.30 22.99 3.34
N ALA A 212 13.00 23.05 3.60
CA ALA A 212 12.22 21.95 4.17
C ALA A 212 12.25 20.68 3.31
N GLY A 213 12.42 20.80 1.99
CA GLY A 213 12.61 19.67 1.08
C GLY A 213 13.91 18.93 1.38
N TRP A 214 15.01 19.64 1.43
CA TRP A 214 16.32 19.10 1.77
C TRP A 214 16.35 18.49 3.19
N GLU A 215 15.79 19.19 4.17
CA GLU A 215 15.70 18.70 5.56
C GLU A 215 14.90 17.39 5.66
N SER A 216 13.78 17.28 4.92
CA SER A 216 12.99 16.05 4.87
C SER A 216 13.79 14.87 4.32
N VAL A 217 14.55 15.10 3.21
CA VAL A 217 15.38 14.05 2.61
C VAL A 217 16.55 13.69 3.54
N MET A 218 17.22 14.68 4.15
CA MET A 218 18.29 14.41 5.11
C MET A 218 17.83 13.68 6.35
N SER A 219 16.61 13.96 6.84
CA SER A 219 15.99 13.22 7.94
C SER A 219 15.85 11.72 7.62
N LEU A 220 15.52 11.38 6.34
CA LEU A 220 15.40 10.00 5.88
C LEU A 220 16.75 9.33 5.64
N VAL A 221 17.70 10.03 4.97
CA VAL A 221 18.94 9.41 4.49
C VAL A 221 20.01 9.30 5.57
N SER A 222 20.16 10.32 6.42
CA SER A 222 21.22 10.42 7.42
C SER A 222 20.75 10.85 8.82
N GLY A 223 19.48 11.21 8.97
CA GLY A 223 18.91 11.70 10.23
C GLY A 223 18.24 10.62 11.07
N ASN A 224 17.23 11.02 11.83
CA ASN A 224 16.54 10.17 12.81
C ASN A 224 15.87 8.93 12.20
N TRP A 225 15.48 9.00 10.94
CA TRP A 225 14.81 7.92 10.23
C TRP A 225 15.74 7.06 9.37
N ALA A 226 17.07 7.34 9.37
CA ALA A 226 18.03 6.68 8.50
C ALA A 226 18.06 5.15 8.70
N VAL A 227 18.03 4.67 9.94
CA VAL A 227 18.01 3.23 10.22
C VAL A 227 16.75 2.57 9.67
N ALA A 228 15.59 3.17 9.90
CA ALA A 228 14.32 2.65 9.40
C ALA A 228 14.26 2.71 7.87
N PHE A 229 14.78 3.78 7.25
CA PHE A 229 14.85 3.93 5.81
C PHE A 229 15.76 2.88 5.16
N TRP A 230 17.03 2.80 5.59
CA TRP A 230 17.98 1.90 4.95
C TRP A 230 17.75 0.43 5.30
N LEU A 231 17.53 0.10 6.60
CA LEU A 231 17.42 -1.28 7.02
C LEU A 231 16.02 -1.85 6.71
N LEU A 232 14.96 -1.21 7.19
CA LEU A 232 13.61 -1.80 7.10
C LEU A 232 12.97 -1.56 5.74
N PHE A 233 13.12 -0.36 5.16
CA PHE A 233 12.50 -0.08 3.87
C PHE A 233 13.37 -0.57 2.71
N VAL A 234 14.64 -0.11 2.60
CA VAL A 234 15.48 -0.43 1.44
C VAL A 234 15.95 -1.88 1.47
N ILE A 235 16.61 -2.33 2.56
CA ILE A 235 17.20 -3.68 2.60
C ILE A 235 16.10 -4.74 2.73
N VAL A 236 15.27 -4.67 3.78
CA VAL A 236 14.26 -5.71 4.05
C VAL A 236 13.07 -5.62 3.10
N GLY A 237 12.62 -4.39 2.75
CA GLY A 237 11.42 -4.20 1.96
C GLY A 237 11.61 -4.25 0.45
N LEU A 238 12.78 -3.90 -0.08
CA LEU A 238 13.02 -3.83 -1.52
C LEU A 238 14.13 -4.78 -1.99
N VAL A 239 15.34 -4.69 -1.41
CA VAL A 239 16.51 -5.41 -1.91
C VAL A 239 16.40 -6.91 -1.65
N LEU A 240 16.08 -7.29 -0.41
CA LEU A 240 15.97 -8.70 -0.01
C LEU A 240 14.89 -9.44 -0.83
N PRO A 241 13.65 -8.94 -0.94
CA PRO A 241 12.63 -9.55 -1.78
C PRO A 241 13.07 -9.68 -3.23
N THR A 242 13.63 -8.61 -3.82
CA THR A 242 14.09 -8.61 -5.21
C THR A 242 15.16 -9.66 -5.45
N ILE A 243 16.14 -9.81 -4.54
CA ILE A 243 17.20 -10.82 -4.66
C ILE A 243 16.62 -12.23 -4.53
N LEU A 244 15.77 -12.48 -3.55
CA LEU A 244 15.16 -13.79 -3.32
C LEU A 244 14.28 -14.22 -4.50
N GLU A 245 13.46 -13.33 -5.02
CA GLU A 245 12.61 -13.60 -6.17
C GLU A 245 13.42 -13.76 -7.47
N CYS A 246 14.45 -12.93 -7.66
CA CYS A 246 15.37 -13.10 -8.80
C CYS A 246 16.02 -14.48 -8.76
N TRP A 247 16.53 -14.87 -7.59
CA TRP A 247 17.13 -16.20 -7.43
C TRP A 247 16.12 -17.32 -7.68
N MET A 248 14.91 -17.23 -7.14
CA MET A 248 13.84 -18.21 -7.35
C MET A 248 13.42 -18.33 -8.81
N LEU A 249 13.20 -17.21 -9.50
CA LEU A 249 12.65 -17.20 -10.85
C LEU A 249 13.65 -17.60 -11.95
N TRP A 250 14.94 -17.30 -11.77
CA TRP A 250 15.95 -17.48 -12.84
C TRP A 250 17.05 -18.49 -12.51
N LEU A 251 17.36 -18.73 -11.24
CA LEU A 251 18.44 -19.62 -10.85
C LEU A 251 17.97 -20.91 -10.18
N ALA A 252 16.85 -20.91 -9.47
CA ALA A 252 16.34 -22.10 -8.83
C ALA A 252 15.72 -23.08 -9.85
N LYS A 253 15.95 -24.38 -9.64
CA LYS A 253 15.23 -25.39 -10.41
C LYS A 253 13.78 -25.47 -9.97
N HIS A 254 12.89 -25.83 -10.88
CA HIS A 254 11.44 -25.94 -10.61
C HIS A 254 11.12 -26.86 -9.42
N GLU A 255 11.86 -27.94 -9.24
CA GLU A 255 11.73 -28.84 -8.08
C GLU A 255 12.04 -28.15 -6.74
N PHE A 256 12.92 -27.13 -6.74
CA PHE A 256 13.23 -26.37 -5.56
C PHE A 256 12.11 -25.38 -5.21
N GLU A 257 11.50 -24.73 -6.21
CA GLU A 257 10.39 -23.80 -5.99
C GLU A 257 9.20 -24.51 -5.32
N THR A 258 8.93 -25.76 -5.68
CA THR A 258 7.85 -26.58 -5.11
C THR A 258 8.21 -27.20 -3.76
N SER A 259 9.49 -27.16 -3.38
CA SER A 259 9.95 -27.68 -2.11
C SER A 259 9.47 -26.81 -0.94
N ARG A 260 9.37 -27.42 0.24
CA ARG A 260 9.00 -26.70 1.46
C ARG A 260 9.95 -25.54 1.79
N THR A 261 11.23 -25.69 1.49
CA THR A 261 12.24 -24.65 1.66
C THR A 261 12.02 -23.49 0.70
N GLY A 262 11.73 -23.76 -0.59
CA GLY A 262 11.40 -22.74 -1.58
C GLY A 262 10.16 -21.93 -1.19
N GLN A 263 9.11 -22.61 -0.73
CA GLN A 263 7.89 -21.96 -0.23
C GLN A 263 8.16 -21.04 0.97
N MET A 264 9.03 -21.47 1.93
CA MET A 264 9.42 -20.64 3.06
C MET A 264 10.23 -19.40 2.65
N ILE A 265 11.11 -19.53 1.66
CA ILE A 265 11.88 -18.41 1.11
C ILE A 265 10.95 -17.42 0.43
N SER A 266 9.98 -17.89 -0.37
CA SER A 266 8.96 -17.03 -0.96
C SER A 266 8.14 -16.31 0.11
N ALA A 267 7.71 -17.01 1.15
CA ALA A 267 6.99 -16.40 2.27
C ALA A 267 7.83 -15.32 2.99
N LEU A 268 9.13 -15.54 3.13
CA LEU A 268 10.04 -14.54 3.71
C LEU A 268 10.17 -13.29 2.82
N SER A 269 10.26 -13.50 1.49
CA SER A 269 10.23 -12.41 0.50
C SER A 269 8.96 -11.58 0.62
N ASP A 270 7.79 -12.23 0.59
CA ASP A 270 6.49 -11.58 0.69
C ASP A 270 6.32 -10.81 2.02
N ALA A 271 6.78 -11.39 3.13
CA ALA A 271 6.80 -10.71 4.43
C ALA A 271 7.70 -9.47 4.41
N GLY A 272 8.85 -9.52 3.74
CA GLY A 272 9.74 -8.38 3.52
C GLY A 272 9.04 -7.25 2.78
N VAL A 273 8.32 -7.56 1.69
CA VAL A 273 7.53 -6.58 0.92
C VAL A 273 6.46 -5.91 1.78
N LEU A 274 5.78 -6.66 2.64
CA LEU A 274 4.78 -6.11 3.56
C LEU A 274 5.40 -5.13 4.57
N VAL A 275 6.54 -5.49 5.15
CA VAL A 275 7.30 -4.60 6.04
C VAL A 275 7.73 -3.33 5.30
N GLY A 276 8.29 -3.47 4.08
CA GLY A 276 8.70 -2.34 3.24
C GLY A 276 7.56 -1.39 2.93
N GLY A 277 6.43 -1.93 2.49
CA GLY A 277 5.27 -1.11 2.15
C GLY A 277 4.64 -0.37 3.33
N PHE A 278 4.68 -0.95 4.54
CA PHE A 278 4.31 -0.23 5.76
C PHE A 278 5.33 0.87 6.08
N MET A 279 6.63 0.53 6.04
CA MET A 279 7.70 1.48 6.31
C MET A 279 7.70 2.65 5.34
N LEU A 280 7.41 2.42 4.06
CA LEU A 280 7.25 3.50 3.09
C LEU A 280 6.26 4.56 3.59
N ARG A 281 5.07 4.14 3.99
CA ARG A 281 4.02 5.07 4.44
C ARG A 281 4.39 5.76 5.74
N LEU A 282 4.95 5.01 6.69
CA LEU A 282 5.40 5.55 7.96
C LEU A 282 6.48 6.62 7.75
N LEU A 283 7.47 6.34 6.91
CA LEU A 283 8.58 7.26 6.62
C LEU A 283 8.11 8.51 5.89
N ILE A 284 7.25 8.36 4.88
CA ILE A 284 6.67 9.52 4.15
C ILE A 284 5.87 10.42 5.10
N VAL A 285 5.08 9.83 6.01
CA VAL A 285 4.28 10.60 6.97
C VAL A 285 5.15 11.27 8.03
N SER A 286 6.16 10.56 8.56
CA SER A 286 6.90 11.00 9.74
C SER A 286 8.12 11.89 9.44
N ALA A 287 8.70 11.78 8.24
CA ALA A 287 9.91 12.54 7.88
C ALA A 287 9.62 13.86 7.16
N ALA A 288 8.36 14.18 6.88
CA ALA A 288 7.98 15.40 6.19
C ALA A 288 8.14 16.63 7.10
N VAL A 289 8.95 17.57 6.67
CA VAL A 289 9.17 18.86 7.35
C VAL A 289 8.31 19.94 6.66
N PRO A 290 7.53 20.74 7.41
CA PRO A 290 6.73 21.81 6.83
C PRO A 290 7.57 22.99 6.41
N ILE A 291 7.07 23.72 5.40
CA ILE A 291 7.64 25.02 5.01
C ILE A 291 7.33 26.02 6.11
N THR A 292 8.38 26.53 6.80
CA THR A 292 8.25 27.62 7.76
C THR A 292 8.28 28.95 7.01
N ILE A 293 7.20 29.70 7.06
CA ILE A 293 7.15 31.08 6.56
C ILE A 293 7.72 31.97 7.64
N ILE A 294 8.98 32.38 7.48
CA ILE A 294 9.58 33.43 8.34
C ILE A 294 8.93 34.75 7.92
N GLN A 295 8.08 35.30 8.78
CA GLN A 295 7.50 36.61 8.51
C GLN A 295 8.58 37.70 8.71
N PRO A 296 8.72 38.68 7.77
CA PRO A 296 9.79 39.68 7.81
C PRO A 296 9.90 40.49 9.09
N TRP A 297 8.82 40.55 9.90
CA TRP A 297 8.80 41.25 11.17
C TRP A 297 9.18 40.39 12.38
N MET A 298 9.61 39.14 12.16
CA MET A 298 10.20 38.26 13.18
C MET A 298 11.75 38.31 13.18
N LEU A 299 12.35 39.02 12.23
CA LEU A 299 13.77 39.35 12.16
C LEU A 299 14.00 40.75 12.71
#